data_67f5b5afcff958520571bdb30047e72d
#
_entry.id   67f5b5afcff958520571bdb30047e72d
#
_cell.length_a   1.000
_cell.length_b   1.000
_cell.length_c   1.000
_cell.angle_alpha   90.00
_cell.angle_beta   90.00
_cell.angle_gamma   90.00
#
_symmetry.space_group_name_H-M   'P 1'
#
loop_
_entity.id
_entity.type
_entity.pdbx_description
1 polymer ?
#
loop_
_entity_poly.entity_id
_entity_poly.type
_entity_poly.pdbx_seq_one_letter_code
_entity_poly.pdbx_strand_id
1 'polypeptide(L)'
;FHRPSQAVMAATPALAAELRTRGFGNVVLWSRGVDTSLFHPREIDLCLPQPVFPSVGRLAVEKNLEAFLDLDLPGTKLVVGDGPARMALERKYPDAVFLGARHGEELAEIYAAADIFVFPSKTDTFGLVLLEALASGLPVAAFPVTGPRDVIGASPVGVLNEDLHTACIEALRIPRQACVAFAAGHTWHASARVFVDHALNVRPLGSPGEVAEFVAEGPHVAA
;
A
#
# COMPACT_ATOMS: atom_id res chain seq x y z
N PHE A 1 -8.84 8.77 -24.53
CA PHE A 1 -7.50 9.37 -24.43
C PHE A 1 -6.42 8.29 -24.41
N HIS A 2 -6.53 7.22 -23.57
CA HIS A 2 -5.46 6.20 -23.43
C HIS A 2 -5.53 5.03 -24.41
N ARG A 3 -6.62 4.87 -25.20
CA ARG A 3 -6.75 3.74 -26.16
C ARG A 3 -5.63 3.66 -27.21
N PRO A 4 -5.14 4.77 -27.78
CA PRO A 4 -4.05 4.72 -28.76
C PRO A 4 -2.65 4.58 -28.14
N SER A 5 -2.52 4.53 -26.81
CA SER A 5 -1.23 4.33 -26.17
C SER A 5 -0.75 2.89 -26.37
N GLN A 6 0.56 2.70 -26.49
CA GLN A 6 1.17 1.37 -26.68
C GLN A 6 1.08 0.52 -25.42
N ALA A 7 1.08 1.16 -24.22
CA ALA A 7 0.84 0.52 -22.96
C ALA A 7 0.08 1.46 -21.99
N VAL A 8 -0.81 0.89 -21.22
CA VAL A 8 -1.48 1.54 -20.09
C VAL A 8 -0.99 0.87 -18.82
N MET A 9 -0.22 1.59 -18.02
CA MET A 9 0.39 1.05 -16.81
C MET A 9 -0.57 1.14 -15.62
N ALA A 10 -0.91 -0.01 -15.03
CA ALA A 10 -1.76 -0.13 -13.86
C ALA A 10 -0.93 -0.54 -12.64
N ALA A 11 -1.14 0.14 -11.50
CA ALA A 11 -0.35 -0.10 -10.30
C ALA A 11 -0.72 -1.41 -9.59
N THR A 12 -1.93 -1.93 -9.80
CA THR A 12 -2.44 -3.12 -9.12
C THR A 12 -3.11 -4.11 -10.07
N PRO A 13 -3.15 -5.41 -9.73
CA PRO A 13 -3.88 -6.41 -10.49
C PRO A 13 -5.37 -6.10 -10.63
N ALA A 14 -6.02 -5.61 -9.57
CA ALA A 14 -7.44 -5.25 -9.59
C ALA A 14 -7.71 -4.11 -10.59
N LEU A 15 -6.90 -3.04 -10.56
CA LEU A 15 -7.01 -1.94 -11.51
C LEU A 15 -6.76 -2.42 -12.96
N ALA A 16 -5.76 -3.29 -13.15
CA ALA A 16 -5.48 -3.85 -14.47
C ALA A 16 -6.65 -4.67 -15.00
N ALA A 17 -7.28 -5.49 -14.15
CA ALA A 17 -8.47 -6.26 -14.50
C ALA A 17 -9.64 -5.33 -14.87
N GLU A 18 -9.90 -4.30 -14.07
CA GLU A 18 -10.95 -3.31 -14.33
C GLU A 18 -10.74 -2.60 -15.69
N LEU A 19 -9.52 -2.16 -15.97
CA LEU A 19 -9.20 -1.51 -17.24
C LEU A 19 -9.43 -2.46 -18.44
N ARG A 20 -9.05 -3.73 -18.30
CA ARG A 20 -9.29 -4.73 -19.34
C ARG A 20 -10.78 -4.96 -19.59
N THR A 21 -11.61 -5.02 -18.55
CA THR A 21 -13.07 -5.13 -18.70
C THR A 21 -13.69 -3.90 -19.37
N ARG A 22 -13.04 -2.74 -19.27
CA ARG A 22 -13.42 -1.50 -19.96
C ARG A 22 -12.87 -1.40 -21.41
N GLY A 23 -12.28 -2.47 -21.92
CA GLY A 23 -11.80 -2.58 -23.29
C GLY A 23 -10.40 -2.04 -23.56
N PHE A 24 -9.55 -1.89 -22.54
CA PHE A 24 -8.13 -1.60 -22.73
C PHE A 24 -7.36 -2.92 -22.92
N GLY A 25 -6.90 -3.19 -24.15
CA GLY A 25 -6.16 -4.43 -24.46
C GLY A 25 -4.68 -4.41 -24.11
N ASN A 26 -4.10 -3.23 -23.89
CA ASN A 26 -2.67 -2.96 -23.73
C ASN A 26 -2.29 -2.68 -22.26
N VAL A 27 -3.02 -3.21 -21.29
CA VAL A 27 -2.77 -2.97 -19.86
C VAL A 27 -1.64 -3.86 -19.36
N VAL A 28 -0.61 -3.22 -18.81
CA VAL A 28 0.54 -3.85 -18.15
C VAL A 28 0.60 -3.49 -16.68
N LEU A 29 1.14 -4.39 -15.86
CA LEU A 29 1.35 -4.10 -14.45
C LEU A 29 2.65 -3.32 -14.26
N TRP A 30 2.56 -2.22 -13.53
CA TRP A 30 3.68 -1.43 -13.08
C TRP A 30 3.43 -1.01 -11.63
N SER A 31 3.87 -1.86 -10.72
CA SER A 31 3.65 -1.67 -9.28
C SER A 31 4.54 -0.57 -8.71
N ARG A 32 4.28 -0.24 -7.46
CA ARG A 32 5.09 0.69 -6.67
C ARG A 32 6.25 -0.06 -6.02
N GLY A 33 7.21 0.70 -5.51
CA GLY A 33 8.33 0.17 -4.74
C GLY A 33 8.45 0.81 -3.37
N VAL A 34 9.36 0.28 -2.57
CA VAL A 34 9.79 0.83 -1.29
C VAL A 34 11.29 1.04 -1.29
N ASP A 35 11.75 2.03 -0.55
CA ASP A 35 13.17 2.24 -0.28
C ASP A 35 13.61 1.37 0.91
N THR A 36 14.20 0.22 0.60
CA THR A 36 14.69 -0.73 1.60
C THR A 36 16.00 -0.29 2.28
N SER A 37 16.64 0.76 1.81
CA SER A 37 17.76 1.38 2.50
C SER A 37 17.32 2.31 3.62
N LEU A 38 16.14 2.89 3.50
CA LEU A 38 15.49 3.70 4.52
C LEU A 38 14.64 2.84 5.47
N PHE A 39 13.74 2.04 4.90
CA PHE A 39 12.84 1.17 5.66
C PHE A 39 13.44 -0.24 5.79
N HIS A 40 13.98 -0.56 6.93
CA HIS A 40 14.57 -1.86 7.27
C HIS A 40 14.51 -2.11 8.78
N PRO A 41 14.62 -3.35 9.27
CA PRO A 41 14.67 -3.64 10.68
C PRO A 41 15.85 -2.94 11.38
N ARG A 42 15.59 -2.37 12.55
CA ARG A 42 16.57 -1.69 13.42
C ARG A 42 16.25 -2.03 14.87
N GLU A 43 17.24 -1.92 15.73
CA GLU A 43 17.05 -2.02 17.18
C GLU A 43 16.73 -0.62 17.73
N ILE A 44 15.45 -0.30 17.80
CA ILE A 44 14.92 0.96 18.33
C ILE A 44 13.91 0.63 19.43
N ASP A 45 13.96 1.36 20.51
CA ASP A 45 12.99 1.29 21.61
C ASP A 45 12.24 2.63 21.71
N LEU A 46 10.93 2.58 21.50
CA LEU A 46 10.04 3.74 21.67
C LEU A 46 9.66 3.99 23.13
N CYS A 47 10.12 3.14 24.07
CA CYS A 47 9.72 3.16 25.48
C CYS A 47 8.18 3.10 25.66
N LEU A 48 7.49 2.36 24.81
CA LEU A 48 6.05 2.15 24.86
C LEU A 48 5.71 0.71 25.27
N PRO A 49 4.59 0.48 25.99
CA PRO A 49 4.13 -0.87 26.29
C PRO A 49 3.95 -1.72 25.02
N GLN A 50 4.59 -2.89 25.03
CA GLN A 50 4.56 -3.86 23.93
C GLN A 50 3.32 -4.79 24.02
N PRO A 51 2.82 -5.31 22.89
CA PRO A 51 3.22 -4.99 21.53
C PRO A 51 2.75 -3.60 21.07
N VAL A 52 3.48 -2.97 20.14
CA VAL A 52 3.11 -1.67 19.54
C VAL A 52 2.45 -1.90 18.20
N PHE A 53 1.26 -1.31 18.04
CA PHE A 53 0.43 -1.38 16.84
C PHE A 53 0.35 0.00 16.16
N PRO A 54 1.23 0.34 15.22
CA PRO A 54 1.13 1.58 14.47
C PRO A 54 0.09 1.52 13.36
N SER A 55 -0.60 2.65 13.15
CA SER A 55 -1.31 2.98 11.93
C SER A 55 -0.77 4.30 11.39
N VAL A 56 -0.37 4.32 10.12
CA VAL A 56 0.32 5.46 9.50
C VAL A 56 -0.46 5.98 8.31
N GLY A 57 -0.68 7.29 8.25
CA GLY A 57 -1.31 7.93 7.11
C GLY A 57 -2.08 9.20 7.46
N ARG A 58 -2.80 9.73 6.48
CA ARG A 58 -3.66 10.90 6.69
C ARG A 58 -4.79 10.58 7.66
N LEU A 59 -4.99 11.45 8.66
CA LEU A 59 -6.07 11.29 9.64
C LEU A 59 -7.37 11.89 9.10
N ALA A 60 -8.12 11.07 8.36
CA ALA A 60 -9.38 11.45 7.72
C ALA A 60 -10.38 10.30 7.80
N VAL A 61 -11.66 10.61 7.60
CA VAL A 61 -12.78 9.66 7.78
C VAL A 61 -12.61 8.41 6.92
N GLU A 62 -12.14 8.55 5.69
CA GLU A 62 -11.92 7.45 4.75
C GLU A 62 -10.84 6.45 5.21
N LYS A 63 -9.96 6.84 6.14
CA LYS A 63 -8.95 5.96 6.72
C LYS A 63 -9.49 5.06 7.83
N ASN A 64 -10.73 5.29 8.26
CA ASN A 64 -11.45 4.40 9.18
C ASN A 64 -10.69 4.07 10.47
N LEU A 65 -9.93 5.05 11.01
CA LEU A 65 -9.08 4.85 12.19
C LEU A 65 -9.86 4.44 13.43
N GLU A 66 -11.11 4.84 13.55
CA GLU A 66 -11.96 4.43 14.67
C GLU A 66 -12.09 2.90 14.76
N ALA A 67 -12.19 2.20 13.63
CA ALA A 67 -12.26 0.74 13.63
C ALA A 67 -11.01 0.07 14.22
N PHE A 68 -9.85 0.73 14.19
CA PHE A 68 -8.64 0.29 14.88
C PHE A 68 -8.62 0.74 16.35
N LEU A 69 -8.97 1.99 16.59
CA LEU A 69 -8.86 2.59 17.92
C LEU A 69 -9.90 2.02 18.91
N ASP A 70 -11.05 1.53 18.41
CA ASP A 70 -12.09 0.86 19.21
C ASP A 70 -11.69 -0.57 19.64
N LEU A 71 -10.62 -1.17 19.06
CA LEU A 71 -10.19 -2.53 19.39
C LEU A 71 -9.63 -2.61 20.81
N ASP A 72 -9.94 -3.69 21.51
CA ASP A 72 -9.26 -4.05 22.76
C ASP A 72 -8.01 -4.88 22.45
N LEU A 73 -6.88 -4.18 22.27
CA LEU A 73 -5.59 -4.78 21.96
C LEU A 73 -4.64 -4.68 23.15
N PRO A 74 -3.80 -5.69 23.39
CA PRO A 74 -2.74 -5.58 24.38
C PRO A 74 -1.69 -4.56 23.92
N GLY A 75 -1.08 -3.84 24.84
CA GLY A 75 0.01 -2.89 24.52
C GLY A 75 -0.47 -1.55 23.98
N THR A 76 0.25 -1.00 23.00
CA THR A 76 0.09 0.39 22.58
C THR A 76 -0.52 0.52 21.18
N LYS A 77 -1.61 1.26 21.06
CA LYS A 77 -2.15 1.78 19.80
C LYS A 77 -1.44 3.07 19.45
N LEU A 78 -0.72 3.10 18.32
CA LEU A 78 0.09 4.22 17.87
C LEU A 78 -0.44 4.78 16.56
N VAL A 79 -0.69 6.08 16.50
CA VAL A 79 -1.17 6.77 15.30
C VAL A 79 -0.14 7.78 14.82
N VAL A 80 0.30 7.62 13.57
CA VAL A 80 1.28 8.50 12.94
C VAL A 80 0.68 9.15 11.71
N GLY A 81 0.66 10.47 11.72
CA GLY A 81 0.09 11.26 10.64
C GLY A 81 -0.63 12.49 11.14
N ASP A 82 -1.21 13.22 10.19
CA ASP A 82 -2.01 14.41 10.47
C ASP A 82 -3.23 14.47 9.54
N GLY A 83 -4.19 15.29 9.90
CA GLY A 83 -5.38 15.49 9.09
C GLY A 83 -6.59 16.02 9.88
N PRO A 84 -7.69 16.26 9.18
CA PRO A 84 -8.87 16.93 9.77
C PRO A 84 -9.51 16.17 10.94
N ALA A 85 -9.33 14.85 11.02
CA ALA A 85 -9.90 14.04 12.10
C ALA A 85 -9.05 14.02 13.39
N ARG A 86 -7.79 14.53 13.37
CA ARG A 86 -6.83 14.38 14.46
C ARG A 86 -7.39 14.81 15.81
N MET A 87 -7.84 16.05 15.95
CA MET A 87 -8.30 16.58 17.23
C MET A 87 -9.51 15.84 17.79
N ALA A 88 -10.38 15.31 16.93
CA ALA A 88 -11.52 14.53 17.35
C ALA A 88 -11.10 13.14 17.86
N LEU A 89 -10.16 12.49 17.15
CA LEU A 89 -9.62 11.19 17.53
C LEU A 89 -8.82 11.27 18.85
N GLU A 90 -7.93 12.25 19.01
CA GLU A 90 -7.16 12.44 20.26
C GLU A 90 -8.08 12.63 21.47
N ARG A 91 -9.20 13.36 21.32
CA ARG A 91 -10.19 13.55 22.40
C ARG A 91 -10.99 12.29 22.70
N LYS A 92 -11.31 11.51 21.66
CA LYS A 92 -12.12 10.28 21.80
C LYS A 92 -11.30 9.12 22.36
N TYR A 93 -10.00 9.05 22.03
CA TYR A 93 -9.11 7.95 22.36
C TYR A 93 -7.86 8.44 23.12
N PRO A 94 -8.01 8.89 24.36
CA PRO A 94 -6.91 9.47 25.15
C PRO A 94 -5.81 8.46 25.51
N ASP A 95 -6.12 7.16 25.47
CA ASP A 95 -5.17 6.09 25.75
C ASP A 95 -4.32 5.71 24.52
N ALA A 96 -4.64 6.19 23.33
CA ALA A 96 -3.84 5.98 22.13
C ALA A 96 -2.74 7.05 22.01
N VAL A 97 -1.60 6.67 21.48
CA VAL A 97 -0.46 7.59 21.28
C VAL A 97 -0.54 8.20 19.87
N PHE A 98 -0.58 9.54 19.81
CA PHE A 98 -0.60 10.28 18.54
C PHE A 98 0.70 11.06 18.37
N LEU A 99 1.54 10.69 17.40
CA LEU A 99 2.84 11.34 17.17
C LEU A 99 2.79 12.51 16.17
N GLY A 100 1.65 12.70 15.48
CA GLY A 100 1.57 13.65 14.36
C GLY A 100 2.28 13.12 13.12
N ALA A 101 2.44 13.98 12.11
CA ALA A 101 3.13 13.58 10.88
C ALA A 101 4.61 13.32 11.13
N ARG A 102 5.11 12.21 10.60
CA ARG A 102 6.55 11.83 10.60
C ARG A 102 6.94 11.40 9.20
N HIS A 103 8.20 11.63 8.83
CA HIS A 103 8.73 11.36 7.51
C HIS A 103 10.18 10.87 7.59
N GLY A 104 10.66 10.26 6.51
CA GLY A 104 12.06 9.84 6.40
C GLY A 104 12.49 8.94 7.56
N GLU A 105 13.63 9.25 8.17
CA GLU A 105 14.23 8.47 9.25
C GLU A 105 13.31 8.35 10.47
N GLU A 106 12.66 9.43 10.90
CA GLU A 106 11.75 9.37 12.05
C GLU A 106 10.61 8.37 11.85
N LEU A 107 10.07 8.29 10.63
CA LEU A 107 9.02 7.32 10.30
C LEU A 107 9.60 5.90 10.23
N ALA A 108 10.77 5.73 9.65
CA ALA A 108 11.44 4.43 9.54
C ALA A 108 11.80 3.85 10.93
N GLU A 109 12.23 4.69 11.87
CA GLU A 109 12.47 4.30 13.27
C GLU A 109 11.20 3.83 13.97
N ILE A 110 10.08 4.52 13.76
CA ILE A 110 8.78 4.13 14.31
C ILE A 110 8.35 2.76 13.76
N TYR A 111 8.48 2.53 12.47
CA TYR A 111 8.17 1.21 11.91
C TYR A 111 9.11 0.14 12.48
N ALA A 112 10.42 0.39 12.55
CA ALA A 112 11.38 -0.61 13.03
C ALA A 112 11.11 -1.04 14.49
N ALA A 113 10.66 -0.11 15.34
CA ALA A 113 10.40 -0.32 16.76
C ALA A 113 9.03 -0.93 17.07
N ALA A 114 8.16 -1.07 16.09
CA ALA A 114 6.81 -1.59 16.29
C ALA A 114 6.70 -3.09 15.97
N ASP A 115 5.53 -3.67 16.22
CA ASP A 115 5.30 -5.12 16.09
C ASP A 115 4.38 -5.48 14.94
N ILE A 116 3.23 -4.82 14.80
CA ILE A 116 2.21 -5.10 13.78
C ILE A 116 1.70 -3.82 13.17
N PHE A 117 1.81 -3.69 11.87
CA PHE A 117 1.21 -2.57 11.15
C PHE A 117 -0.29 -2.78 10.94
N VAL A 118 -1.10 -1.89 11.49
CA VAL A 118 -2.56 -1.94 11.35
C VAL A 118 -3.02 -0.99 10.24
N PHE A 119 -3.71 -1.55 9.25
CA PHE A 119 -4.24 -0.81 8.11
C PHE A 119 -5.78 -0.88 8.08
N PRO A 120 -6.48 0.02 8.77
CA PRO A 120 -7.93 -0.06 8.94
C PRO A 120 -8.72 0.54 7.77
N SER A 121 -8.04 1.13 6.77
CA SER A 121 -8.68 1.75 5.61
C SER A 121 -9.44 0.72 4.76
N LYS A 122 -10.61 1.12 4.24
CA LYS A 122 -11.43 0.30 3.33
C LYS A 122 -11.40 0.77 1.87
N THR A 123 -10.74 1.89 1.58
CA THR A 123 -10.87 2.59 0.29
C THR A 123 -9.54 2.85 -0.42
N ASP A 124 -8.42 2.40 0.11
CA ASP A 124 -7.11 2.62 -0.51
C ASP A 124 -6.92 1.75 -1.76
N THR A 125 -6.31 2.35 -2.77
CA THR A 125 -6.04 1.67 -4.04
C THR A 125 -4.74 0.86 -4.04
N PHE A 126 -3.73 1.25 -3.26
CA PHE A 126 -2.44 0.55 -3.15
C PHE A 126 -1.93 0.50 -1.71
N GLY A 127 -1.68 1.67 -1.08
CA GLY A 127 -1.12 1.77 0.27
C GLY A 127 0.40 1.54 0.29
N LEU A 128 1.21 2.55 -0.10
CA LEU A 128 2.68 2.48 -0.01
C LEU A 128 3.17 2.14 1.40
N VAL A 129 2.47 2.62 2.42
CA VAL A 129 2.74 2.35 3.84
C VAL A 129 2.75 0.85 4.18
N LEU A 130 2.06 0.00 3.40
CA LEU A 130 2.11 -1.46 3.54
C LEU A 130 3.52 -1.98 3.21
N LEU A 131 4.12 -1.50 2.12
CA LEU A 131 5.47 -1.89 1.72
C LEU A 131 6.53 -1.33 2.68
N GLU A 132 6.34 -0.12 3.21
CA GLU A 132 7.23 0.49 4.21
C GLU A 132 7.23 -0.33 5.51
N ALA A 133 6.06 -0.72 5.99
CA ALA A 133 5.91 -1.58 7.15
C ALA A 133 6.58 -2.95 6.92
N LEU A 134 6.28 -3.62 5.80
CA LEU A 134 6.86 -4.92 5.47
C LEU A 134 8.38 -4.87 5.32
N ALA A 135 8.92 -3.80 4.71
CA ALA A 135 10.36 -3.60 4.60
C ALA A 135 11.04 -3.43 5.97
N SER A 136 10.35 -2.79 6.92
CA SER A 136 10.80 -2.66 8.31
C SER A 136 10.58 -3.93 9.14
N GLY A 137 10.02 -4.99 8.53
CA GLY A 137 9.78 -6.26 9.18
C GLY A 137 8.46 -6.34 9.95
N LEU A 138 7.50 -5.43 9.73
CA LEU A 138 6.19 -5.49 10.38
C LEU A 138 5.21 -6.29 9.55
N PRO A 139 4.63 -7.36 10.12
CA PRO A 139 3.45 -7.98 9.54
C PRO A 139 2.27 -7.02 9.49
N VAL A 140 1.40 -7.20 8.51
CA VAL A 140 0.24 -6.34 8.30
C VAL A 140 -1.04 -6.99 8.80
N ALA A 141 -1.84 -6.22 9.54
CA ALA A 141 -3.23 -6.54 9.86
C ALA A 141 -4.16 -5.58 9.13
N ALA A 142 -5.06 -6.08 8.29
CA ALA A 142 -5.92 -5.24 7.47
C ALA A 142 -7.27 -5.90 7.15
N PHE A 143 -8.23 -5.08 6.70
CA PHE A 143 -9.43 -5.59 6.05
C PHE A 143 -9.09 -6.19 4.68
N PRO A 144 -9.85 -7.22 4.21
CA PRO A 144 -9.65 -7.88 2.92
C PRO A 144 -10.18 -7.02 1.75
N VAL A 145 -9.70 -5.79 1.62
CA VAL A 145 -10.06 -4.84 0.57
C VAL A 145 -8.97 -4.72 -0.50
N THR A 146 -9.24 -4.02 -1.59
CA THR A 146 -8.41 -3.98 -2.79
C THR A 146 -6.93 -3.69 -2.52
N GLY A 147 -6.57 -2.62 -1.81
CA GLY A 147 -5.18 -2.26 -1.55
C GLY A 147 -4.39 -3.39 -0.87
N PRO A 148 -4.78 -3.83 0.33
CA PRO A 148 -4.13 -4.96 1.01
C PRO A 148 -4.16 -6.27 0.21
N ARG A 149 -5.28 -6.60 -0.47
CA ARG A 149 -5.35 -7.80 -1.32
C ARG A 149 -4.36 -7.75 -2.49
N ASP A 150 -4.20 -6.59 -3.11
CA ASP A 150 -3.31 -6.41 -4.27
C ASP A 150 -1.83 -6.41 -3.87
N VAL A 151 -1.50 -5.91 -2.66
CA VAL A 151 -0.11 -5.85 -2.17
C VAL A 151 0.30 -7.16 -1.51
N ILE A 152 -0.51 -7.69 -0.60
CA ILE A 152 -0.17 -8.86 0.21
C ILE A 152 -0.65 -10.16 -0.46
N GLY A 153 -1.86 -10.15 -1.00
CA GLY A 153 -2.47 -11.33 -1.62
C GLY A 153 -2.55 -12.51 -0.65
N ALA A 154 -2.05 -13.66 -1.09
CA ALA A 154 -1.94 -14.87 -0.28
C ALA A 154 -0.56 -15.03 0.40
N SER A 155 0.30 -14.01 0.36
CA SER A 155 1.64 -14.09 0.95
C SER A 155 1.57 -14.12 2.48
N PRO A 156 2.39 -14.93 3.17
CA PRO A 156 2.34 -15.09 4.62
C PRO A 156 3.04 -13.93 5.35
N VAL A 157 2.72 -12.69 4.97
CA VAL A 157 3.32 -11.45 5.53
C VAL A 157 2.28 -10.53 6.16
N GLY A 158 1.05 -10.98 6.25
CA GLY A 158 -0.05 -10.25 6.89
C GLY A 158 -1.29 -11.11 7.00
N VAL A 159 -2.24 -10.62 7.77
CA VAL A 159 -3.57 -11.24 7.97
C VAL A 159 -4.63 -10.28 7.45
N LEU A 160 -5.41 -10.74 6.48
CA LEU A 160 -6.56 -10.03 5.92
C LEU A 160 -7.84 -10.65 6.46
N ASN A 161 -8.56 -9.95 7.34
CA ASN A 161 -9.76 -10.45 7.98
C ASN A 161 -10.82 -9.34 8.12
N GLU A 162 -12.09 -9.68 7.98
CA GLU A 162 -13.21 -8.74 8.26
C GLU A 162 -13.27 -8.37 9.76
N ASP A 163 -12.81 -9.25 10.64
CA ASP A 163 -12.52 -8.94 12.04
C ASP A 163 -11.08 -8.46 12.19
N LEU A 164 -10.91 -7.13 12.31
CA LEU A 164 -9.61 -6.50 12.43
C LEU A 164 -8.89 -6.87 13.74
N HIS A 165 -9.62 -7.17 14.82
CA HIS A 165 -9.03 -7.65 16.07
C HIS A 165 -8.32 -9.00 15.84
N THR A 166 -9.03 -9.95 15.25
CA THR A 166 -8.45 -11.25 14.86
C THR A 166 -7.23 -11.07 13.96
N ALA A 167 -7.32 -10.17 12.96
CA ALA A 167 -6.17 -9.88 12.10
C ALA A 167 -4.95 -9.40 12.89
N CYS A 168 -5.11 -8.49 13.84
CA CYS A 168 -4.03 -7.99 14.68
C CYS A 168 -3.37 -9.09 15.53
N ILE A 169 -4.19 -9.92 16.20
CA ILE A 169 -3.67 -10.97 17.09
C ILE A 169 -2.98 -12.10 16.32
N GLU A 170 -3.52 -12.49 15.18
CA GLU A 170 -2.91 -13.54 14.35
C GLU A 170 -1.62 -13.06 13.67
N ALA A 171 -1.56 -11.79 13.26
CA ALA A 171 -0.38 -11.20 12.65
C ALA A 171 0.85 -11.21 13.58
N LEU A 172 0.68 -11.17 14.91
CA LEU A 172 1.77 -11.26 15.89
C LEU A 172 2.61 -12.56 15.77
N ARG A 173 2.08 -13.59 15.11
CA ARG A 173 2.77 -14.88 14.92
C ARG A 173 3.62 -14.93 13.66
N ILE A 174 3.53 -13.92 12.81
CA ILE A 174 4.23 -13.88 11.52
C ILE A 174 5.69 -13.46 11.76
N PRO A 175 6.67 -14.23 11.26
CA PRO A 175 8.08 -13.87 11.42
C PRO A 175 8.43 -12.56 10.68
N ARG A 176 9.08 -11.62 11.36
CA ARG A 176 9.55 -10.34 10.77
C ARG A 176 10.38 -10.57 9.49
N GLN A 177 11.22 -11.60 9.48
CA GLN A 177 12.05 -11.94 8.33
C GLN A 177 11.27 -12.30 7.06
N ALA A 178 10.06 -12.88 7.19
CA ALA A 178 9.20 -13.15 6.05
C ALA A 178 8.75 -11.83 5.38
N CYS A 179 8.44 -10.81 6.19
CA CYS A 179 8.05 -9.48 5.70
C CYS A 179 9.21 -8.81 4.95
N VAL A 180 10.42 -8.83 5.52
CA VAL A 180 11.62 -8.27 4.88
C VAL A 180 11.94 -8.98 3.56
N ALA A 181 11.88 -10.31 3.54
CA ALA A 181 12.11 -11.08 2.32
C ALA A 181 11.09 -10.77 1.23
N PHE A 182 9.83 -10.57 1.59
CA PHE A 182 8.78 -10.14 0.66
C PHE A 182 9.06 -8.74 0.10
N ALA A 183 9.37 -7.78 0.96
CA ALA A 183 9.62 -6.38 0.56
C ALA A 183 10.87 -6.24 -0.32
N ALA A 184 11.88 -7.12 -0.18
CA ALA A 184 13.08 -7.14 -1.03
C ALA A 184 12.77 -7.32 -2.52
N GLY A 185 11.64 -7.96 -2.87
CA GLY A 185 11.14 -8.08 -4.24
C GLY A 185 10.38 -6.84 -4.74
N HIS A 186 10.06 -5.89 -3.86
CA HIS A 186 9.19 -4.75 -4.14
C HIS A 186 9.94 -3.41 -3.99
N THR A 187 11.15 -3.31 -4.52
CA THR A 187 11.96 -2.09 -4.45
C THR A 187 11.61 -1.10 -5.56
N TRP A 188 11.93 0.20 -5.36
CA TRP A 188 11.85 1.19 -6.44
C TRP A 188 12.73 0.82 -7.64
N HIS A 189 13.86 0.16 -7.39
CA HIS A 189 14.72 -0.34 -8.47
C HIS A 189 14.01 -1.41 -9.32
N ALA A 190 13.35 -2.38 -8.69
CA ALA A 190 12.56 -3.39 -9.39
C ALA A 190 11.41 -2.75 -10.19
N SER A 191 10.69 -1.80 -9.59
CA SER A 191 9.63 -1.04 -10.26
C SER A 191 10.17 -0.25 -11.48
N ALA A 192 11.29 0.44 -11.32
CA ALA A 192 11.91 1.19 -12.41
C ALA A 192 12.36 0.30 -13.56
N ARG A 193 12.88 -0.89 -13.27
CA ARG A 193 13.26 -1.87 -14.31
C ARG A 193 12.06 -2.28 -15.15
N VAL A 194 10.93 -2.62 -14.52
CA VAL A 194 9.68 -2.95 -15.24
C VAL A 194 9.25 -1.80 -16.17
N PHE A 195 9.32 -0.56 -15.68
CA PHE A 195 9.01 0.62 -16.50
C PHE A 195 9.93 0.73 -17.72
N VAL A 196 11.24 0.63 -17.50
CA VAL A 196 12.25 0.74 -18.57
C VAL A 196 12.08 -0.37 -19.59
N ASP A 197 11.86 -1.62 -19.14
CA ASP A 197 11.66 -2.76 -20.04
C ASP A 197 10.44 -2.55 -20.94
N HIS A 198 9.33 -2.03 -20.41
CA HIS A 198 8.17 -1.69 -21.21
C HIS A 198 8.43 -0.51 -22.15
N ALA A 199 9.14 0.54 -21.69
CA ALA A 199 9.45 1.71 -22.49
C ALA A 199 10.39 1.40 -23.67
N LEU A 200 11.35 0.51 -23.47
CA LEU A 200 12.30 0.10 -24.51
C LEU A 200 11.69 -0.88 -25.53
N ASN A 201 10.73 -1.71 -25.11
CA ASN A 201 10.02 -2.66 -25.96
C ASN A 201 8.82 -2.02 -26.71
N VAL A 202 8.61 -0.75 -26.52
CA VAL A 202 7.61 0.03 -27.26
C VAL A 202 8.07 0.12 -28.73
N ARG A 203 7.28 -0.42 -29.67
CA ARG A 203 7.54 -0.20 -31.09
C ARG A 203 7.42 1.30 -31.40
N PRO A 204 8.35 1.90 -32.18
CA PRO A 204 8.16 3.25 -32.66
C PRO A 204 6.78 3.37 -33.31
N LEU A 205 6.02 4.38 -32.95
CA LEU A 205 4.83 4.73 -33.73
C LEU A 205 5.27 4.85 -35.18
N GLY A 206 4.61 4.11 -36.07
CA GLY A 206 4.85 4.19 -37.50
C GLY A 206 4.81 5.65 -38.00
N SER A 207 5.25 5.87 -39.21
CA SER A 207 5.29 7.18 -39.83
C SER A 207 3.97 7.97 -39.63
N PRO A 208 3.97 9.30 -39.67
CA PRO A 208 2.77 10.13 -39.42
C PRO A 208 1.51 9.70 -40.20
N GLY A 209 1.64 8.95 -41.30
CA GLY A 209 0.54 8.37 -42.05
C GLY A 209 -0.20 7.22 -41.35
N GLU A 210 0.51 6.34 -40.65
CA GLU A 210 -0.12 5.22 -39.89
C GLU A 210 -0.87 5.69 -38.64
N VAL A 211 -0.45 6.81 -38.05
CA VAL A 211 -1.16 7.43 -36.91
C VAL A 211 -2.48 8.04 -37.37
N ALA A 212 -2.54 8.59 -38.58
CA ALA A 212 -3.75 9.17 -39.14
C ALA A 212 -4.80 8.11 -39.46
N GLU A 213 -4.39 6.93 -39.96
CA GLU A 213 -5.27 5.80 -40.26
C GLU A 213 -5.88 5.19 -38.97
N PHE A 214 -5.06 5.07 -37.91
CA PHE A 214 -5.51 4.57 -36.59
C PHE A 214 -6.52 5.52 -35.92
N VAL A 215 -6.41 6.82 -36.16
CA VAL A 215 -7.35 7.84 -35.64
C VAL A 215 -8.64 7.92 -36.49
N ALA A 216 -8.56 7.59 -37.76
CA ALA A 216 -9.70 7.61 -38.69
C ALA A 216 -10.65 6.40 -38.53
N GLU A 217 -10.14 5.25 -38.05
CA GLU A 217 -10.93 4.06 -37.74
C GLU A 217 -11.52 4.07 -36.32
N GLY A 218 -12.04 5.19 -35.88
CA GLY A 218 -12.79 5.27 -34.61
C GLY A 218 -14.00 4.31 -34.65
N PRO A 219 -14.40 3.72 -33.50
CA PRO A 219 -15.44 2.70 -33.49
C PRO A 219 -16.73 3.20 -34.08
N HIS A 220 -17.22 2.52 -35.12
CA HIS A 220 -18.59 2.64 -35.56
C HIS A 220 -19.49 2.31 -34.36
N VAL A 221 -20.12 3.32 -33.80
CA VAL A 221 -21.24 3.15 -32.88
C VAL A 221 -22.40 2.67 -33.76
N ALA A 222 -22.67 1.38 -33.68
CA ALA A 222 -23.92 0.85 -34.24
C ALA A 222 -25.09 1.40 -33.41
N ALA A 223 -26.04 1.96 -34.06
CA ALA A 223 -27.27 2.55 -33.53
C ALA A 223 -28.15 1.49 -32.82
#